data_5b5e095ecdedb7a16dc40e7433088c65
#
_entry.id   5b5e095ecdedb7a16dc40e7433088c65
#
_cell.length_a   1.000
_cell.length_b   1.000
_cell.length_c   1.000
_cell.angle_alpha   90.00
_cell.angle_beta   90.00
_cell.angle_gamma   90.00
#
_symmetry.space_group_name_H-M   'P 1'
#
loop_
_entity.id
_entity.type
_entity.pdbx_description
1 polymer ?
#
loop_
_entity_poly.entity_id
_entity_poly.type
_entity_poly.pdbx_seq_one_letter_code
_entity_poly.pdbx_strand_id
1 'polypeptide(L)'
;MEKLFKKYKKKISLIIHCAAQTSHDYGKNFPIIDFNVNATGTLNLLELTKKYCYEAKFIFMSTNKVYGDNPNKLKVFEKKNRWELKKSDKYFRGIDEKFPIDDCTHSFFGVSKTYADLIVQEYGKNVGLKTVCFRGGCITGPNHSGAKLHGFLSYLVKLSLKNKKYNIIGYKGKQIRDNLHSFDLVNCFWEFYKKPREGEIYNIGGGRYSNCSILEALQIVEKIKNIKIKKRFYNLPRVGDHIWYISNLSKFKKHYPKWKQKYNTLKIIEELIDKN
;
A
#
# COMPACT_ATOMS: atom_id res chain seq x y z
N MET A 1 -1.12 11.85 -23.56
CA MET A 1 -0.53 12.48 -22.36
C MET A 1 0.40 13.65 -22.72
N GLU A 2 1.33 13.51 -23.65
CA GLU A 2 2.26 14.56 -24.06
C GLU A 2 1.57 15.88 -24.44
N LYS A 3 0.41 15.85 -25.12
CA LYS A 3 -0.38 17.05 -25.44
C LYS A 3 -0.72 17.90 -24.21
N LEU A 4 -1.04 17.25 -23.07
CA LEU A 4 -1.33 17.96 -21.81
C LEU A 4 -0.06 18.63 -21.26
N PHE A 5 1.07 17.91 -21.24
CA PHE A 5 2.33 18.47 -20.76
C PHE A 5 2.79 19.62 -21.63
N LYS A 6 2.68 19.53 -22.96
CA LYS A 6 2.97 20.64 -23.90
C LYS A 6 2.08 21.85 -23.64
N LYS A 7 0.79 21.63 -23.33
CA LYS A 7 -0.17 22.72 -23.08
C LYS A 7 0.14 23.48 -21.78
N TYR A 8 0.39 22.74 -20.67
CA TYR A 8 0.52 23.35 -19.35
C TYR A 8 1.96 23.62 -18.92
N LYS A 9 2.95 22.87 -19.43
CA LYS A 9 4.39 23.06 -19.18
C LYS A 9 4.69 23.39 -17.71
N LYS A 10 5.40 24.47 -17.44
CA LYS A 10 5.81 24.93 -16.10
C LYS A 10 4.65 25.27 -15.16
N LYS A 11 3.40 25.32 -15.64
CA LYS A 11 2.21 25.49 -14.78
C LYS A 11 1.86 24.21 -14.00
N ILE A 12 2.39 23.05 -14.42
CA ILE A 12 2.25 21.80 -13.66
C ILE A 12 3.22 21.89 -12.47
N SER A 13 2.69 21.95 -11.26
CA SER A 13 3.47 22.03 -10.01
C SER A 13 3.53 20.70 -9.26
N LEU A 14 2.60 19.77 -9.55
CA LEU A 14 2.48 18.49 -8.88
C LEU A 14 1.95 17.42 -9.83
N ILE A 15 2.56 16.25 -9.78
CA ILE A 15 2.10 15.05 -10.44
C ILE A 15 1.92 13.97 -9.36
N ILE A 16 0.70 13.42 -9.23
CA ILE A 16 0.41 12.28 -8.36
C ILE A 16 0.10 11.09 -9.24
N HIS A 17 1.07 10.18 -9.36
CA HIS A 17 0.98 9.01 -10.21
C HIS A 17 0.44 7.82 -9.40
N CYS A 18 -0.89 7.63 -9.45
CA CYS A 18 -1.60 6.50 -8.85
C CYS A 18 -2.09 5.49 -9.88
N ALA A 19 -2.00 5.79 -11.17
CA ALA A 19 -2.46 4.90 -12.22
C ALA A 19 -1.61 3.63 -12.26
N ALA A 20 -2.26 2.47 -12.18
CA ALA A 20 -1.60 1.17 -12.20
C ALA A 20 -2.58 0.06 -12.61
N GLN A 21 -2.06 -0.99 -13.23
CA GLN A 21 -2.68 -2.31 -13.19
C GLN A 21 -2.34 -2.92 -11.82
N THR A 22 -3.32 -3.36 -11.03
CA THR A 22 -3.13 -3.73 -9.61
C THR A 22 -3.41 -5.20 -9.30
N SER A 23 -3.89 -5.98 -10.26
CA SER A 23 -4.26 -7.38 -10.05
C SER A 23 -3.09 -8.32 -10.30
N HIS A 24 -2.74 -9.14 -9.29
CA HIS A 24 -1.73 -10.18 -9.44
C HIS A 24 -2.11 -11.22 -10.51
N ASP A 25 -3.39 -11.64 -10.53
CA ASP A 25 -3.88 -12.62 -11.51
C ASP A 25 -3.87 -12.05 -12.93
N TYR A 26 -4.28 -10.80 -13.10
CA TYR A 26 -4.23 -10.13 -14.41
C TYR A 26 -2.78 -9.98 -14.91
N GLY A 27 -1.86 -9.54 -14.03
CA GLY A 27 -0.44 -9.43 -14.39
C GLY A 27 0.19 -10.77 -14.78
N LYS A 28 -0.23 -11.88 -14.14
CA LYS A 28 0.21 -13.22 -14.51
C LYS A 28 -0.26 -13.62 -15.91
N ASN A 29 -1.52 -13.30 -16.24
CA ASN A 29 -2.12 -13.67 -17.52
C ASN A 29 -1.70 -12.73 -18.67
N PHE A 30 -1.39 -11.48 -18.37
CA PHE A 30 -1.04 -10.43 -19.36
C PHE A 30 0.19 -9.63 -18.92
N PRO A 31 1.38 -10.25 -18.81
CA PRO A 31 2.57 -9.62 -18.22
C PRO A 31 3.07 -8.41 -19.03
N ILE A 32 2.93 -8.43 -20.35
CA ILE A 32 3.32 -7.30 -21.21
C ILE A 32 2.42 -6.09 -20.93
N ILE A 33 1.12 -6.29 -20.78
CA ILE A 33 0.18 -5.20 -20.47
C ILE A 33 0.46 -4.65 -19.08
N ASP A 34 0.68 -5.53 -18.09
CA ASP A 34 1.06 -5.13 -16.73
C ASP A 34 2.33 -4.26 -16.73
N PHE A 35 3.38 -4.71 -17.41
CA PHE A 35 4.63 -3.97 -17.51
C PHE A 35 4.46 -2.63 -18.22
N ASN A 36 3.77 -2.60 -19.35
CA ASN A 36 3.55 -1.37 -20.09
C ASN A 36 2.76 -0.32 -19.29
N VAL A 37 1.76 -0.74 -18.53
CA VAL A 37 0.97 0.17 -17.69
C VAL A 37 1.81 0.67 -16.50
N ASN A 38 2.44 -0.25 -15.76
CA ASN A 38 3.09 0.08 -14.50
C ASN A 38 4.50 0.64 -14.68
N ALA A 39 5.30 0.04 -15.54
CA ALA A 39 6.71 0.39 -15.74
C ALA A 39 6.88 1.45 -16.84
N THR A 40 6.51 1.13 -18.08
CA THR A 40 6.64 2.05 -19.22
C THR A 40 5.82 3.32 -19.02
N GLY A 41 4.60 3.20 -18.48
CA GLY A 41 3.74 4.34 -18.15
C GLY A 41 4.40 5.31 -17.16
N THR A 42 5.07 4.77 -16.13
CA THR A 42 5.82 5.57 -15.15
C THR A 42 7.02 6.27 -15.78
N LEU A 43 7.82 5.54 -16.59
CA LEU A 43 8.98 6.11 -17.30
C LEU A 43 8.55 7.24 -18.23
N ASN A 44 7.48 7.04 -18.99
CA ASN A 44 6.94 8.08 -19.90
C ASN A 44 6.54 9.35 -19.13
N LEU A 45 5.92 9.22 -17.95
CA LEU A 45 5.57 10.37 -17.11
C LEU A 45 6.80 11.10 -16.58
N LEU A 46 7.85 10.38 -16.18
CA LEU A 46 9.11 10.96 -15.71
C LEU A 46 9.80 11.73 -16.83
N GLU A 47 9.89 11.18 -18.04
CA GLU A 47 10.46 11.87 -19.21
C GLU A 47 9.67 13.14 -19.58
N LEU A 48 8.33 13.05 -19.55
CA LEU A 48 7.50 14.24 -19.77
C LEU A 48 7.69 15.29 -18.67
N THR A 49 7.85 14.87 -17.42
CA THR A 49 8.11 15.77 -16.29
C THR A 49 9.43 16.47 -16.47
N LYS A 50 10.50 15.73 -16.75
CA LYS A 50 11.85 16.27 -17.04
C LYS A 50 11.82 17.29 -18.17
N LYS A 51 11.12 16.97 -19.26
CA LYS A 51 11.09 17.78 -20.48
C LYS A 51 10.26 19.07 -20.34
N TYR A 52 9.10 19.02 -19.67
CA TYR A 52 8.11 20.10 -19.72
C TYR A 52 7.88 20.83 -18.39
N CYS A 53 8.11 20.17 -17.25
CA CYS A 53 7.81 20.72 -15.92
C CYS A 53 8.79 20.21 -14.84
N TYR A 54 10.07 20.40 -15.09
CA TYR A 54 11.18 19.91 -14.27
C TYR A 54 11.02 20.22 -12.76
N GLU A 55 10.48 21.40 -12.42
CA GLU A 55 10.27 21.82 -11.02
C GLU A 55 9.02 21.18 -10.37
N ALA A 56 8.22 20.43 -11.12
CA ALA A 56 7.05 19.77 -10.58
C ALA A 56 7.47 18.67 -9.57
N LYS A 57 6.71 18.54 -8.49
CA LYS A 57 6.88 17.45 -7.54
C LYS A 57 6.24 16.20 -8.12
N PHE A 58 6.95 15.08 -8.10
CA PHE A 58 6.48 13.82 -8.63
C PHE A 58 6.26 12.81 -7.49
N ILE A 59 5.02 12.50 -7.21
CA ILE A 59 4.62 11.51 -6.20
C ILE A 59 4.22 10.22 -6.90
N PHE A 60 4.92 9.13 -6.59
CA PHE A 60 4.60 7.81 -7.09
C PHE A 60 4.01 6.92 -5.99
N MET A 61 2.78 6.44 -6.22
CA MET A 61 2.20 5.39 -5.40
C MET A 61 2.81 4.04 -5.75
N SER A 62 3.85 3.69 -5.01
CA SER A 62 4.47 2.39 -4.99
C SER A 62 3.68 1.43 -4.06
N THR A 63 4.22 0.29 -3.75
CA THR A 63 3.55 -0.77 -2.99
C THR A 63 4.53 -1.52 -2.10
N ASN A 64 4.04 -2.14 -1.04
CA ASN A 64 4.81 -3.09 -0.24
C ASN A 64 5.17 -4.38 -1.01
N LYS A 65 4.60 -4.60 -2.21
CA LYS A 65 4.93 -5.75 -3.06
C LYS A 65 6.30 -5.66 -3.72
N VAL A 66 6.96 -4.51 -3.64
CA VAL A 66 8.38 -4.38 -4.00
C VAL A 66 9.29 -5.26 -3.15
N TYR A 67 8.86 -5.67 -1.96
CA TYR A 67 9.59 -6.60 -1.09
C TYR A 67 9.34 -8.08 -1.43
N GLY A 68 8.56 -8.37 -2.47
CA GLY A 68 8.19 -9.74 -2.85
C GLY A 68 7.62 -10.55 -1.69
N ASP A 69 8.05 -11.79 -1.54
CA ASP A 69 7.69 -12.68 -0.42
C ASP A 69 8.70 -12.66 0.73
N ASN A 70 9.73 -11.80 0.70
CA ASN A 70 10.68 -11.64 1.80
C ASN A 70 10.05 -11.42 3.17
N PRO A 71 8.92 -10.69 3.32
CA PRO A 71 8.23 -10.60 4.60
C PRO A 71 7.79 -11.95 5.19
N ASN A 72 7.59 -12.97 4.36
CA ASN A 72 7.21 -14.31 4.81
C ASN A 72 8.40 -15.13 5.36
N LYS A 73 9.65 -14.67 5.14
CA LYS A 73 10.86 -15.24 5.75
C LYS A 73 11.04 -14.82 7.22
N LEU A 74 10.24 -13.87 7.71
CA LEU A 74 10.29 -13.42 9.10
C LEU A 74 9.75 -14.51 10.06
N LYS A 75 10.43 -14.68 11.21
CA LYS A 75 10.08 -15.67 12.23
C LYS A 75 8.87 -15.21 13.06
N VAL A 76 7.67 -15.37 12.50
CA VAL A 76 6.42 -15.07 13.20
C VAL A 76 5.98 -16.25 14.08
N PHE A 77 5.24 -15.97 15.16
CA PHE A 77 4.61 -16.97 16.01
C PHE A 77 3.10 -16.74 16.04
N GLU A 78 2.39 -17.86 16.25
CA GLU A 78 0.93 -17.85 16.26
C GLU A 78 0.39 -17.40 17.61
N LYS A 79 -0.45 -16.36 17.62
CA LYS A 79 -1.31 -15.96 18.75
C LYS A 79 -2.75 -16.39 18.50
N LYS A 80 -3.62 -16.15 19.48
CA LYS A 80 -5.04 -16.51 19.39
C LYS A 80 -5.68 -16.02 18.08
N ASN A 81 -5.50 -14.75 17.72
CA ASN A 81 -6.17 -14.13 16.58
C ASN A 81 -5.23 -13.55 15.52
N ARG A 82 -3.91 -13.66 15.69
CA ARG A 82 -2.93 -13.06 14.78
C ARG A 82 -1.60 -13.78 14.75
N TRP A 83 -0.88 -13.66 13.66
CA TRP A 83 0.55 -13.89 13.60
C TRP A 83 1.30 -12.65 14.11
N GLU A 84 2.39 -12.84 14.86
CA GLU A 84 3.12 -11.72 15.42
C GLU A 84 4.63 -11.99 15.49
N LEU A 85 5.45 -10.94 15.43
CA LEU A 85 6.88 -11.02 15.70
C LEU A 85 7.18 -10.92 17.21
N LYS A 86 8.27 -11.54 17.65
CA LYS A 86 8.77 -11.33 19.01
C LYS A 86 9.12 -9.86 19.21
N LYS A 87 8.91 -9.32 20.42
CA LYS A 87 9.24 -7.92 20.73
C LYS A 87 10.72 -7.58 20.54
N SER A 88 11.60 -8.59 20.68
CA SER A 88 13.05 -8.48 20.45
C SER A 88 13.46 -8.50 18.97
N ASP A 89 12.55 -8.81 18.05
CA ASP A 89 12.84 -8.81 16.62
C ASP A 89 13.08 -7.38 16.12
N LYS A 90 14.13 -7.20 15.30
CA LYS A 90 14.47 -5.88 14.74
C LYS A 90 13.35 -5.25 13.94
N TYR A 91 12.49 -6.06 13.32
CA TYR A 91 11.32 -5.62 12.55
C TYR A 91 10.03 -5.58 13.36
N PHE A 92 10.07 -5.78 14.67
CA PHE A 92 8.86 -5.70 15.51
C PHE A 92 8.12 -4.38 15.34
N ARG A 93 8.85 -3.26 15.18
CA ARG A 93 8.24 -1.93 14.94
C ARG A 93 7.70 -1.75 13.52
N GLY A 94 7.94 -2.70 12.62
CA GLY A 94 7.56 -2.66 11.22
C GLY A 94 8.76 -2.81 10.28
N ILE A 95 8.49 -3.19 9.05
CA ILE A 95 9.47 -3.28 7.95
C ILE A 95 9.84 -1.87 7.51
N ASP A 96 11.13 -1.56 7.50
CA ASP A 96 11.67 -0.29 7.04
C ASP A 96 12.10 -0.34 5.55
N GLU A 97 12.54 0.78 5.00
CA GLU A 97 12.90 0.93 3.60
C GLU A 97 14.19 0.23 3.21
N LYS A 98 14.97 -0.25 4.19
CA LYS A 98 16.19 -1.06 3.99
C LYS A 98 15.91 -2.55 3.92
N PHE A 99 14.65 -2.96 4.08
CA PHE A 99 14.28 -4.36 3.94
C PHE A 99 14.57 -4.84 2.52
N PRO A 100 15.16 -6.05 2.33
CA PRO A 100 15.63 -6.51 1.02
C PRO A 100 14.46 -6.65 0.03
N ILE A 101 14.76 -6.29 -1.21
CA ILE A 101 13.87 -6.47 -2.36
C ILE A 101 14.35 -7.59 -3.28
N ASP A 102 15.56 -8.09 -3.06
CA ASP A 102 16.21 -9.13 -3.84
C ASP A 102 15.97 -10.52 -3.24
N ASP A 103 16.40 -11.56 -3.95
CA ASP A 103 16.37 -12.96 -3.51
C ASP A 103 15.00 -13.38 -2.99
N CYS A 104 13.95 -13.06 -3.76
CA CYS A 104 12.57 -13.36 -3.40
C CYS A 104 11.66 -13.49 -4.63
N THR A 105 10.53 -14.14 -4.44
CA THR A 105 9.51 -14.23 -5.48
C THR A 105 8.62 -12.99 -5.46
N HIS A 106 8.65 -12.23 -6.56
CA HIS A 106 7.65 -11.21 -6.83
C HIS A 106 6.55 -11.79 -7.72
N SER A 107 5.36 -11.26 -7.68
CA SER A 107 4.41 -11.46 -8.78
C SER A 107 4.80 -10.57 -9.97
N PHE A 108 4.26 -10.81 -11.18
CA PHE A 108 4.47 -9.91 -12.32
C PHE A 108 4.12 -8.45 -11.97
N PHE A 109 2.99 -8.24 -11.29
CA PHE A 109 2.63 -6.94 -10.71
C PHE A 109 3.71 -6.38 -9.77
N GLY A 110 4.26 -7.22 -8.89
CA GLY A 110 5.34 -6.81 -7.99
C GLY A 110 6.59 -6.37 -8.74
N VAL A 111 7.01 -7.14 -9.77
CA VAL A 111 8.18 -6.81 -10.60
C VAL A 111 8.00 -5.49 -11.33
N SER A 112 6.87 -5.29 -12.03
CA SER A 112 6.61 -4.05 -12.77
C SER A 112 6.55 -2.81 -11.86
N LYS A 113 6.00 -2.96 -10.65
CA LYS A 113 5.99 -1.89 -9.64
C LYS A 113 7.37 -1.66 -9.02
N THR A 114 8.20 -2.70 -8.86
CA THR A 114 9.58 -2.56 -8.38
C THR A 114 10.44 -1.80 -9.39
N TYR A 115 10.34 -2.14 -10.68
CA TYR A 115 10.98 -1.33 -11.73
C TYR A 115 10.56 0.14 -11.62
N ALA A 116 9.25 0.42 -11.55
CA ALA A 116 8.73 1.78 -11.45
C ALA A 116 9.22 2.50 -10.19
N ASP A 117 9.32 1.81 -9.05
CA ASP A 117 9.85 2.34 -7.79
C ASP A 117 11.33 2.73 -7.95
N LEU A 118 12.15 1.87 -8.53
CA LEU A 118 13.58 2.11 -8.74
C LEU A 118 13.81 3.24 -9.74
N ILE A 119 13.10 3.26 -10.87
CA ILE A 119 13.31 4.31 -11.88
C ILE A 119 12.89 5.68 -11.37
N VAL A 120 11.85 5.79 -10.54
CA VAL A 120 11.44 7.06 -9.90
C VAL A 120 12.54 7.56 -8.94
N GLN A 121 13.21 6.65 -8.21
CA GLN A 121 14.36 7.01 -7.38
C GLN A 121 15.53 7.53 -8.21
N GLU A 122 15.84 6.86 -9.33
CA GLU A 122 16.94 7.27 -10.21
C GLU A 122 16.71 8.66 -10.82
N TYR A 123 15.47 8.97 -11.25
CA TYR A 123 15.14 10.31 -11.71
C TYR A 123 15.27 11.38 -10.62
N GLY A 124 15.06 11.02 -9.36
CA GLY A 124 15.36 11.93 -8.25
C GLY A 124 16.85 12.08 -8.01
N LYS A 125 17.58 10.98 -7.85
CA LYS A 125 18.99 10.97 -7.42
C LYS A 125 19.96 11.43 -8.51
N ASN A 126 19.77 10.96 -9.75
CA ASN A 126 20.70 11.18 -10.84
C ASN A 126 20.26 12.30 -11.79
N VAL A 127 18.96 12.61 -11.85
CA VAL A 127 18.44 13.68 -12.72
C VAL A 127 18.04 14.93 -11.92
N GLY A 128 17.87 14.83 -10.59
CA GLY A 128 17.52 15.97 -9.73
C GLY A 128 16.03 16.33 -9.71
N LEU A 129 15.14 15.46 -10.20
CA LEU A 129 13.71 15.68 -10.08
C LEU A 129 13.25 15.54 -8.62
N LYS A 130 12.27 16.31 -8.20
CA LYS A 130 11.68 16.23 -6.87
C LYS A 130 10.71 15.04 -6.80
N THR A 131 11.25 13.82 -6.67
CA THR A 131 10.47 12.57 -6.71
C THR A 131 10.39 11.87 -5.37
N VAL A 132 9.29 11.16 -5.14
CA VAL A 132 9.09 10.28 -3.99
C VAL A 132 8.33 9.02 -4.37
N CYS A 133 8.75 7.88 -3.80
CA CYS A 133 8.00 6.64 -3.81
C CYS A 133 7.34 6.42 -2.44
N PHE A 134 6.02 6.34 -2.39
CA PHE A 134 5.29 5.88 -1.23
C PHE A 134 4.96 4.39 -1.38
N ARG A 135 5.67 3.53 -0.69
CA ARG A 135 5.44 2.08 -0.65
C ARG A 135 4.26 1.78 0.27
N GLY A 136 3.07 1.75 -0.33
CA GLY A 136 1.82 1.61 0.40
C GLY A 136 1.58 0.22 0.96
N GLY A 137 1.08 0.15 2.21
CA GLY A 137 0.41 -1.02 2.79
C GLY A 137 -1.04 -1.12 2.31
N CYS A 138 -1.96 -1.55 3.19
CA CYS A 138 -3.39 -1.55 2.87
C CYS A 138 -3.97 -0.14 3.02
N ILE A 139 -4.26 0.51 1.90
CA ILE A 139 -4.89 1.83 1.88
C ILE A 139 -6.39 1.64 1.73
N THR A 140 -7.17 2.35 2.53
CA THR A 140 -8.63 2.27 2.53
C THR A 140 -9.26 3.58 2.96
N GLY A 141 -10.58 3.68 2.88
CA GLY A 141 -11.35 4.85 3.26
C GLY A 141 -12.78 4.73 2.75
N PRO A 142 -13.66 5.70 3.05
CA PRO A 142 -15.10 5.61 2.80
C PRO A 142 -15.44 5.45 1.31
N ASN A 143 -14.61 5.96 0.41
CA ASN A 143 -14.81 5.86 -1.04
C ASN A 143 -14.08 4.66 -1.68
N HIS A 144 -13.48 3.78 -0.87
CA HIS A 144 -12.79 2.61 -1.40
C HIS A 144 -13.79 1.55 -1.83
N SER A 145 -13.88 1.29 -3.12
CA SER A 145 -14.71 0.20 -3.68
C SER A 145 -14.07 -1.16 -3.37
N GLY A 146 -14.41 -1.72 -2.20
CA GLY A 146 -13.93 -3.05 -1.80
C GLY A 146 -14.41 -4.14 -2.76
N ALA A 147 -13.47 -4.92 -3.31
CA ALA A 147 -13.70 -6.06 -4.17
C ALA A 147 -13.08 -7.34 -3.60
N LYS A 148 -13.51 -8.51 -4.07
CA LYS A 148 -13.07 -9.82 -3.57
C LYS A 148 -11.55 -9.98 -3.51
N LEU A 149 -10.82 -9.37 -4.44
CA LEU A 149 -9.36 -9.50 -4.56
C LEU A 149 -8.60 -8.23 -4.17
N HIS A 150 -9.30 -7.14 -3.84
CA HIS A 150 -8.68 -5.86 -3.53
C HIS A 150 -9.47 -5.10 -2.46
N GLY A 151 -8.76 -4.52 -1.47
CA GLY A 151 -9.38 -3.73 -0.41
C GLY A 151 -10.11 -4.56 0.65
N PHE A 152 -9.37 -5.43 1.34
CA PHE A 152 -9.97 -6.45 2.22
C PHE A 152 -10.89 -5.86 3.30
N LEU A 153 -10.55 -4.73 3.94
CA LEU A 153 -11.41 -4.13 4.98
C LEU A 153 -12.75 -3.65 4.42
N SER A 154 -12.74 -2.87 3.35
CA SER A 154 -13.96 -2.40 2.72
C SER A 154 -14.84 -3.56 2.22
N TYR A 155 -14.21 -4.59 1.63
CA TYR A 155 -14.93 -5.77 1.17
C TYR A 155 -15.51 -6.58 2.33
N LEU A 156 -14.74 -6.75 3.43
CA LEU A 156 -15.18 -7.44 4.64
C LEU A 156 -16.41 -6.74 5.24
N VAL A 157 -16.33 -5.43 5.46
CA VAL A 157 -17.45 -4.63 6.00
C VAL A 157 -18.67 -4.75 5.10
N LYS A 158 -18.52 -4.52 3.79
CA LYS A 158 -19.61 -4.61 2.80
C LYS A 158 -20.33 -5.97 2.82
N LEU A 159 -19.58 -7.09 2.90
CA LEU A 159 -20.19 -8.42 2.97
C LEU A 159 -20.87 -8.67 4.30
N SER A 160 -20.27 -8.19 5.40
CA SER A 160 -20.81 -8.34 6.75
C SER A 160 -22.16 -7.64 6.90
N LEU A 161 -22.26 -6.40 6.43
CA LEU A 161 -23.49 -5.63 6.47
C LEU A 161 -24.61 -6.22 5.59
N LYS A 162 -24.23 -6.89 4.49
CA LYS A 162 -25.17 -7.61 3.61
C LYS A 162 -25.48 -9.05 4.07
N ASN A 163 -25.05 -9.43 5.26
CA ASN A 163 -25.19 -10.80 5.80
C ASN A 163 -24.67 -11.90 4.84
N LYS A 164 -23.66 -11.55 4.00
CA LYS A 164 -23.03 -12.47 3.06
C LYS A 164 -21.85 -13.17 3.70
N LYS A 165 -21.56 -14.40 3.25
CA LYS A 165 -20.42 -15.19 3.73
C LYS A 165 -19.08 -14.55 3.32
N TYR A 166 -18.19 -14.32 4.29
CA TYR A 166 -16.82 -13.86 4.05
C TYR A 166 -15.87 -15.05 3.90
N ASN A 167 -15.10 -15.10 2.83
CA ASN A 167 -14.11 -16.14 2.58
C ASN A 167 -12.75 -15.71 3.14
N ILE A 168 -12.28 -16.39 4.16
CA ILE A 168 -10.96 -16.24 4.76
C ILE A 168 -9.99 -17.10 3.98
N ILE A 169 -8.98 -16.50 3.35
CA ILE A 169 -8.04 -17.18 2.46
C ILE A 169 -6.66 -17.18 3.08
N GLY A 170 -6.13 -18.38 3.31
CA GLY A 170 -4.80 -18.62 3.85
C GLY A 170 -4.61 -18.22 5.31
N TYR A 171 -3.52 -18.69 5.88
CA TYR A 171 -2.96 -18.31 7.18
C TYR A 171 -3.94 -18.31 8.36
N LYS A 172 -5.01 -19.14 8.29
CA LYS A 172 -6.08 -19.24 9.31
C LYS A 172 -6.81 -17.92 9.59
N GLY A 173 -6.71 -16.92 8.69
CA GLY A 173 -7.24 -15.57 8.90
C GLY A 173 -6.44 -14.72 9.90
N LYS A 174 -5.28 -15.20 10.33
CA LYS A 174 -4.40 -14.54 11.31
C LYS A 174 -3.33 -13.66 10.68
N GLN A 175 -3.29 -13.56 9.36
CA GLN A 175 -2.35 -12.70 8.63
C GLN A 175 -2.56 -11.23 8.97
N ILE A 176 -1.44 -10.53 9.21
CA ILE A 176 -1.45 -9.13 9.63
C ILE A 176 -1.33 -8.20 8.43
N ARG A 177 -2.15 -7.17 8.45
CA ARG A 177 -2.10 -6.02 7.53
C ARG A 177 -2.14 -4.73 8.33
N ASP A 178 -1.30 -3.78 7.96
CA ASP A 178 -1.44 -2.42 8.43
C ASP A 178 -2.34 -1.62 7.49
N ASN A 179 -3.19 -0.80 8.09
CA ASN A 179 -4.27 -0.13 7.38
C ASN A 179 -4.10 1.38 7.50
N LEU A 180 -3.94 2.05 6.35
CA LEU A 180 -3.84 3.50 6.28
C LEU A 180 -5.12 4.09 5.70
N HIS A 181 -5.66 5.09 6.38
CA HIS A 181 -6.79 5.85 5.85
C HIS A 181 -6.34 6.75 4.69
N SER A 182 -7.17 6.87 3.65
CA SER A 182 -6.88 7.71 2.48
C SER A 182 -6.62 9.18 2.84
N PHE A 183 -7.28 9.72 3.85
CA PHE A 183 -7.02 11.05 4.38
C PHE A 183 -5.57 11.19 4.90
N ASP A 184 -5.10 10.22 5.67
CA ASP A 184 -3.73 10.24 6.22
C ASP A 184 -2.69 10.09 5.11
N LEU A 185 -3.00 9.34 4.04
CA LEU A 185 -2.16 9.23 2.85
C LEU A 185 -2.08 10.56 2.09
N VAL A 186 -3.22 11.23 1.84
CA VAL A 186 -3.24 12.53 1.16
C VAL A 186 -2.45 13.56 1.95
N ASN A 187 -2.48 13.51 3.28
CA ASN A 187 -1.64 14.35 4.12
C ASN A 187 -0.14 14.03 3.97
N CYS A 188 0.26 12.78 3.67
CA CYS A 188 1.65 12.48 3.31
C CYS A 188 2.06 13.17 2.00
N PHE A 189 1.17 13.17 0.99
CA PHE A 189 1.41 13.86 -0.27
C PHE A 189 1.56 15.36 -0.06
N TRP A 190 0.71 15.94 0.80
CA TRP A 190 0.75 17.36 1.13
C TRP A 190 2.03 17.75 1.87
N GLU A 191 2.50 16.95 2.82
CA GLU A 191 3.77 17.20 3.51
C GLU A 191 4.96 17.14 2.55
N PHE A 192 4.98 16.15 1.64
CA PHE A 192 6.00 16.08 0.60
C PHE A 192 5.92 17.27 -0.37
N TYR A 193 4.73 17.65 -0.80
CA TYR A 193 4.55 18.82 -1.69
C TYR A 193 5.11 20.11 -1.10
N LYS A 194 4.87 20.34 0.20
CA LYS A 194 5.40 21.53 0.90
C LYS A 194 6.92 21.51 1.06
N LYS A 195 7.50 20.36 1.30
CA LYS A 195 8.94 20.17 1.54
C LYS A 195 9.46 18.97 0.74
N PRO A 196 9.58 19.13 -0.59
CA PRO A 196 10.00 18.03 -1.46
C PRO A 196 11.45 17.63 -1.20
N ARG A 197 11.77 16.39 -1.56
CA ARG A 197 13.10 15.79 -1.57
C ARG A 197 13.33 15.10 -2.91
N GLU A 198 14.54 14.69 -3.19
CA GLU A 198 14.94 14.06 -4.44
C GLU A 198 15.16 12.56 -4.25
N GLY A 199 14.43 11.73 -5.00
CA GLY A 199 14.61 10.27 -5.04
C GLY A 199 14.32 9.54 -3.73
N GLU A 200 13.45 10.09 -2.88
CA GLU A 200 13.15 9.48 -1.59
C GLU A 200 12.14 8.34 -1.66
N ILE A 201 12.32 7.37 -0.77
CA ILE A 201 11.37 6.28 -0.56
C ILE A 201 10.86 6.29 0.88
N TYR A 202 9.57 6.00 1.06
CA TYR A 202 8.94 5.85 2.36
C TYR A 202 7.98 4.68 2.37
N ASN A 203 8.13 3.79 3.34
CA ASN A 203 7.04 2.89 3.68
C ASN A 203 5.91 3.69 4.30
N ILE A 204 4.71 3.52 3.78
CA ILE A 204 3.54 4.22 4.26
C ILE A 204 2.38 3.25 4.48
N GLY A 205 1.85 3.24 5.68
CA GLY A 205 0.81 2.30 6.11
C GLY A 205 0.26 2.69 7.47
N GLY A 206 -0.47 1.78 8.07
CA GLY A 206 -1.02 1.97 9.42
C GLY A 206 0.04 1.87 10.52
N GLY A 207 1.15 1.19 10.25
CA GLY A 207 2.17 0.91 11.24
C GLY A 207 1.62 0.16 12.46
N ARG A 208 2.28 0.30 13.59
CA ARG A 208 1.77 -0.28 14.85
C ARG A 208 0.50 0.39 15.38
N TYR A 209 0.21 1.60 14.95
CA TYR A 209 -0.97 2.34 15.37
C TYR A 209 -2.26 1.82 14.73
N SER A 210 -2.21 1.32 13.50
CA SER A 210 -3.37 0.89 12.74
C SER A 210 -3.07 -0.38 11.95
N ASN A 211 -3.25 -1.53 12.60
CA ASN A 211 -3.08 -2.85 11.99
C ASN A 211 -4.05 -3.86 12.59
N CYS A 212 -4.39 -4.89 11.86
CA CYS A 212 -5.20 -6.00 12.33
C CYS A 212 -4.98 -7.27 11.49
N SER A 213 -5.36 -8.40 12.06
CA SER A 213 -5.61 -9.61 11.29
C SER A 213 -7.01 -9.58 10.67
N ILE A 214 -7.29 -10.54 9.79
CA ILE A 214 -8.65 -10.74 9.26
C ILE A 214 -9.61 -11.10 10.39
N LEU A 215 -9.20 -11.98 11.33
CA LEU A 215 -10.02 -12.35 12.48
C LEU A 215 -10.32 -11.16 13.40
N GLU A 216 -9.32 -10.34 13.69
CA GLU A 216 -9.50 -9.13 14.51
C GLU A 216 -10.44 -8.12 13.81
N ALA A 217 -10.30 -7.94 12.50
CA ALA A 217 -11.22 -7.06 11.76
C ALA A 217 -12.67 -7.57 11.80
N LEU A 218 -12.89 -8.89 11.65
CA LEU A 218 -14.22 -9.50 11.78
C LEU A 218 -14.79 -9.26 13.18
N GLN A 219 -14.01 -9.49 14.25
CA GLN A 219 -14.43 -9.26 15.62
C GLN A 219 -14.81 -7.81 15.91
N ILE A 220 -14.08 -6.85 15.34
CA ILE A 220 -14.42 -5.42 15.46
C ILE A 220 -15.80 -5.15 14.84
N VAL A 221 -16.05 -5.63 13.63
CA VAL A 221 -17.36 -5.44 12.95
C VAL A 221 -18.47 -6.18 13.71
N GLU A 222 -18.25 -7.43 14.16
CA GLU A 222 -19.20 -8.19 14.96
C GLU A 222 -19.59 -7.44 16.24
N LYS A 223 -18.62 -6.82 16.91
CA LYS A 223 -18.85 -6.04 18.13
C LYS A 223 -19.64 -4.74 17.87
N ILE A 224 -19.26 -3.98 16.83
CA ILE A 224 -19.91 -2.69 16.52
C ILE A 224 -21.37 -2.90 16.10
N LYS A 225 -21.64 -3.91 15.29
CA LYS A 225 -22.97 -4.19 14.72
C LYS A 225 -23.81 -5.15 15.52
N ASN A 226 -23.25 -5.75 16.58
CA ASN A 226 -23.87 -6.80 17.38
C ASN A 226 -24.41 -7.97 16.52
N ILE A 227 -23.58 -8.44 15.58
CA ILE A 227 -23.92 -9.53 14.65
C ILE A 227 -22.87 -10.64 14.68
N LYS A 228 -23.23 -11.84 14.19
CA LYS A 228 -22.27 -12.91 13.87
C LYS A 228 -22.05 -12.99 12.38
N ILE A 229 -20.81 -12.85 11.93
CA ILE A 229 -20.45 -12.88 10.51
C ILE A 229 -20.28 -14.31 10.04
N LYS A 230 -20.98 -14.69 8.96
CA LYS A 230 -20.81 -15.97 8.28
C LYS A 230 -19.44 -16.00 7.61
N LYS A 231 -18.61 -17.03 7.93
CA LYS A 231 -17.25 -17.15 7.42
C LYS A 231 -16.94 -18.57 6.93
N ARG A 232 -16.07 -18.66 5.91
CA ARG A 232 -15.54 -19.94 5.41
C ARG A 232 -14.03 -19.82 5.26
N PHE A 233 -13.31 -20.83 5.72
CA PHE A 233 -11.85 -20.89 5.66
C PHE A 233 -11.39 -21.66 4.43
N TYR A 234 -10.34 -21.13 3.79
CA TYR A 234 -9.59 -21.77 2.71
C TYR A 234 -8.12 -21.80 3.12
N ASN A 235 -7.50 -22.99 3.08
CA ASN A 235 -6.15 -23.16 3.61
C ASN A 235 -5.04 -22.59 2.73
N LEU A 236 -5.23 -22.62 1.40
CA LEU A 236 -4.20 -22.12 0.47
C LEU A 236 -4.17 -20.59 0.44
N PRO A 237 -3.00 -19.98 0.70
CA PRO A 237 -2.84 -18.54 0.58
C PRO A 237 -2.87 -18.09 -0.88
N ARG A 238 -3.10 -16.80 -1.11
CA ARG A 238 -2.96 -16.19 -2.43
C ARG A 238 -1.48 -15.99 -2.77
N VAL A 239 -1.15 -16.05 -4.05
CA VAL A 239 0.18 -15.70 -4.55
C VAL A 239 0.53 -14.27 -4.16
N GLY A 240 1.72 -14.04 -3.63
CA GLY A 240 2.19 -12.73 -3.20
C GLY A 240 1.55 -12.20 -1.90
N ASP A 241 0.79 -13.04 -1.17
CA ASP A 241 0.22 -12.63 0.12
C ASP A 241 1.24 -12.77 1.27
N HIS A 242 1.21 -11.82 2.21
CA HIS A 242 2.11 -11.82 3.36
C HIS A 242 1.44 -12.43 4.59
N ILE A 243 2.19 -13.23 5.38
CA ILE A 243 1.75 -13.68 6.69
C ILE A 243 1.69 -12.51 7.65
N TRP A 244 2.70 -11.66 7.60
CA TRP A 244 2.82 -10.49 8.44
C TRP A 244 3.45 -9.33 7.65
N TYR A 245 2.80 -8.18 7.68
CA TYR A 245 3.35 -6.95 7.16
C TYR A 245 2.84 -5.76 7.95
N ILE A 246 3.77 -5.01 8.53
CA ILE A 246 3.52 -3.72 9.18
C ILE A 246 4.60 -2.76 8.68
N SER A 247 4.21 -1.59 8.21
CA SER A 247 5.13 -0.53 7.77
C SER A 247 5.83 0.14 8.96
N ASN A 248 7.12 0.34 8.88
CA ASN A 248 7.83 1.22 9.79
C ASN A 248 7.80 2.66 9.24
N LEU A 249 7.14 3.55 9.95
CA LEU A 249 6.93 4.93 9.53
C LEU A 249 8.00 5.90 10.06
N SER A 250 9.05 5.40 10.72
CA SER A 250 10.02 6.24 11.43
C SER A 250 10.77 7.20 10.50
N LYS A 251 11.14 6.75 9.30
CA LYS A 251 11.81 7.59 8.30
C LYS A 251 10.93 8.75 7.86
N PHE A 252 9.67 8.46 7.51
CA PHE A 252 8.71 9.50 7.11
C PHE A 252 8.47 10.50 8.22
N LYS A 253 8.19 10.04 9.43
CA LYS A 253 7.96 10.89 10.61
C LYS A 253 9.16 11.75 10.97
N LYS A 254 10.38 11.25 10.78
CA LYS A 254 11.62 12.03 10.97
C LYS A 254 11.73 13.18 9.96
N HIS A 255 11.40 12.93 8.70
CA HIS A 255 11.49 13.95 7.65
C HIS A 255 10.31 14.94 7.68
N TYR A 256 9.13 14.48 8.12
CA TYR A 256 7.88 15.24 8.18
C TYR A 256 7.23 15.14 9.57
N PRO A 257 7.83 15.77 10.61
CA PRO A 257 7.40 15.62 11.99
C PRO A 257 6.02 16.21 12.30
N LYS A 258 5.52 17.10 11.43
CA LYS A 258 4.17 17.66 11.52
C LYS A 258 3.08 16.67 11.09
N TRP A 259 3.43 15.67 10.28
CA TRP A 259 2.47 14.66 9.88
C TRP A 259 2.09 13.76 11.06
N LYS A 260 0.80 13.59 11.28
CA LYS A 260 0.25 12.71 12.32
C LYS A 260 -0.87 11.87 11.73
N GLN A 261 -0.84 10.61 12.03
CA GLN A 261 -1.88 9.66 11.65
C GLN A 261 -3.11 9.90 12.54
N LYS A 262 -4.27 10.12 11.92
CA LYS A 262 -5.54 10.42 12.63
C LYS A 262 -6.41 9.18 12.81
N TYR A 263 -6.36 8.24 11.85
CA TYR A 263 -7.24 7.09 11.81
C TYR A 263 -6.50 5.81 12.20
N ASN A 264 -7.01 5.11 13.20
CA ASN A 264 -6.63 3.74 13.51
C ASN A 264 -7.61 2.75 12.88
N THR A 265 -7.33 1.45 12.97
CA THR A 265 -8.18 0.40 12.38
C THR A 265 -9.63 0.47 12.86
N LEU A 266 -9.88 0.79 14.14
CA LEU A 266 -11.24 0.91 14.67
C LEU A 266 -11.99 2.04 13.96
N LYS A 267 -11.46 3.26 13.97
CA LYS A 267 -12.07 4.43 13.29
C LYS A 267 -12.29 4.20 11.80
N ILE A 268 -11.35 3.50 11.13
CA ILE A 268 -11.50 3.13 9.72
C ILE A 268 -12.71 2.21 9.52
N ILE A 269 -12.86 1.19 10.38
CA ILE A 269 -13.99 0.25 10.29
C ILE A 269 -15.31 0.94 10.61
N GLU A 270 -15.35 1.81 11.63
CA GLU A 270 -16.53 2.62 11.98
C GLU A 270 -17.00 3.44 10.76
N GLU A 271 -16.09 4.21 10.16
CA GLU A 271 -16.40 5.02 8.98
C GLU A 271 -16.85 4.20 7.77
N LEU A 272 -16.24 3.01 7.56
CA LEU A 272 -16.67 2.09 6.51
C LEU A 272 -18.07 1.51 6.76
N ILE A 273 -18.44 1.30 8.02
CA ILE A 273 -19.78 0.85 8.42
C ILE A 273 -20.81 1.96 8.17
N ASP A 274 -20.51 3.18 8.56
CA ASP A 274 -21.41 4.32 8.41
C ASP A 274 -21.66 4.69 6.94
N LYS A 275 -20.70 4.41 6.06
CA LYS A 275 -20.79 4.72 4.63
C LYS A 275 -21.56 3.68 3.81
N ASN A 276 -21.68 2.42 4.28
CA ASN A 276 -22.28 1.29 3.54
C ASN A 276 -23.63 0.86 4.14
#